data_7b3fed3e8d7cb63717624ce6d161b2a4
#
_entry.id   7b3fed3e8d7cb63717624ce6d161b2a4
#
_cell.length_a   1.000
_cell.length_b   1.000
_cell.length_c   1.000
_cell.angle_alpha   90.00
_cell.angle_beta   90.00
_cell.angle_gamma   90.00
#
_symmetry.space_group_name_H-M   'P 1'
#
loop_
_entity.id
_entity.type
_entity.pdbx_description
1 polymer ?
#
loop_
_entity_poly.entity_id
_entity_poly.type
_entity_poly.pdbx_seq_one_letter_code
_entity_poly.pdbx_strand_id
1 'polypeptide(L)' 'MSKILYFSSGWCNPCKQLAPTMEKSGLPYQKVDVDMDTELSAKYGIRNIPTLVKVDANGNEISRMTGNNPLSTIQNWYNG' A
#
# COMPACT_ATOMS: atom_id res chain seq x y z
N MET A 1 -0.98 14.84 8.64
CA MET A 1 -0.16 13.62 8.66
C MET A 1 -0.67 12.65 7.61
N SER A 2 0.20 11.82 7.08
CA SER A 2 -0.17 10.85 6.05
C SER A 2 0.24 9.45 6.46
N LYS A 3 -0.36 8.47 5.82
CA LYS A 3 0.02 7.06 5.98
C LYS A 3 -0.20 6.32 4.66
N ILE A 4 0.29 5.10 4.61
CA ILE A 4 0.13 4.23 3.44
C ILE A 4 -0.92 3.17 3.76
N LEU A 5 -1.86 2.97 2.82
CA LEU A 5 -2.71 1.79 2.83
C LEU A 5 -2.06 0.78 1.89
N TYR A 6 -1.65 -0.35 2.44
CA TYR A 6 -0.97 -1.40 1.70
C TYR A 6 -1.97 -2.50 1.37
N PHE A 7 -2.45 -2.50 0.13
CA PHE A 7 -3.45 -3.46 -0.34
C PHE A 7 -2.76 -4.72 -0.86
N SER A 8 -3.13 -5.85 -0.28
CA SER A 8 -2.52 -7.15 -0.61
C SER A 8 -3.55 -8.27 -0.45
N SER A 9 -3.12 -9.50 -0.72
CA SER A 9 -3.90 -10.70 -0.41
C SER A 9 -2.96 -11.85 -0.04
N GLY A 10 -3.51 -12.88 0.58
CA GLY A 10 -2.73 -14.03 1.01
C GLY A 10 -2.22 -14.91 -0.13
N TRP A 11 -2.84 -14.81 -1.32
CA TRP A 11 -2.46 -15.62 -2.48
C TRP A 11 -1.52 -14.90 -3.44
N CYS A 12 -1.20 -13.68 -3.18
CA CYS A 12 -0.42 -12.83 -4.09
C CYS A 12 1.08 -12.95 -3.78
N ASN A 13 1.85 -13.58 -4.66
CA ASN A 13 3.29 -13.75 -4.46
C ASN A 13 4.06 -12.42 -4.44
N PRO A 14 3.82 -11.47 -5.38
CA PRO A 14 4.47 -10.15 -5.28
C PRO A 14 4.15 -9.42 -3.99
N CYS A 15 2.94 -9.60 -3.44
CA CYS A 15 2.57 -9.02 -2.15
C CYS A 15 3.43 -9.60 -1.03
N LYS A 16 3.66 -10.91 -1.04
CA LYS A 16 4.50 -11.57 -0.04
C LYS A 16 5.94 -11.08 -0.11
N GLN A 17 6.43 -10.81 -1.30
CA GLN A 17 7.79 -10.27 -1.50
C GLN A 17 7.90 -8.83 -1.00
N LEU A 18 6.83 -8.06 -1.12
CA LEU A 18 6.80 -6.66 -0.68
C LEU A 18 6.68 -6.53 0.84
N ALA A 19 6.08 -7.50 1.51
CA ALA A 19 5.85 -7.41 2.95
C ALA A 19 7.11 -7.08 3.77
N PRO A 20 8.24 -7.81 3.60
CA PRO A 20 9.45 -7.46 4.36
C PRO A 20 10.01 -6.09 3.98
N THR A 21 9.82 -5.64 2.74
CA THR A 21 10.23 -4.30 2.33
C THR A 21 9.45 -3.23 3.10
N MET A 22 8.14 -3.42 3.23
CA MET A 22 7.31 -2.49 3.99
C MET A 22 7.70 -2.46 5.47
N GLU A 23 7.98 -3.63 6.05
CA GLU A 23 8.41 -3.70 7.45
C GLU A 23 9.73 -2.94 7.69
N LYS A 24 10.65 -2.99 6.73
CA LYS A 24 11.94 -2.32 6.82
C LYS A 24 11.86 -0.84 6.50
N SER A 25 10.78 -0.39 5.89
CA SER A 25 10.69 0.98 5.36
C SER A 25 10.71 2.05 6.43
N GLY A 26 10.24 1.75 7.63
CA GLY A 26 10.06 2.75 8.68
C GLY A 26 8.91 3.70 8.42
N LEU A 27 8.14 3.47 7.36
CA LEU A 27 7.02 4.33 6.98
C LEU A 27 5.75 3.89 7.69
N PRO A 28 4.84 4.83 8.00
CA PRO A 28 3.56 4.47 8.60
C PRO A 28 2.67 3.79 7.56
N TYR A 29 2.30 2.55 7.79
CA TYR A 29 1.41 1.84 6.87
C TYR A 29 0.44 0.95 7.61
N GLN A 30 -0.70 0.70 6.96
CA GLN A 30 -1.72 -0.23 7.41
C GLN A 30 -1.93 -1.26 6.32
N LYS A 31 -1.76 -2.54 6.65
CA LYS A 31 -1.99 -3.63 5.71
C LYS A 31 -3.47 -3.88 5.56
N VAL A 32 -3.95 -3.93 4.32
CA VAL A 32 -5.34 -4.18 3.98
C VAL A 32 -5.42 -5.41 3.09
N ASP A 33 -6.13 -6.43 3.53
CA ASP A 33 -6.38 -7.63 2.73
C ASP A 33 -7.60 -7.37 1.87
N VAL A 34 -7.43 -7.38 0.54
CA VAL A 34 -8.51 -7.03 -0.39
C VAL A 34 -9.65 -8.04 -0.39
N ASP A 35 -9.38 -9.28 0.04
CA ASP A 35 -10.41 -10.31 0.13
C ASP A 35 -11.23 -10.19 1.41
N MET A 36 -10.64 -9.60 2.46
CA MET A 36 -11.30 -9.42 3.75
C MET A 36 -11.97 -8.06 3.87
N ASP A 37 -11.37 -7.02 3.31
CA ASP A 37 -11.90 -5.65 3.38
C ASP A 37 -12.28 -5.17 1.98
N THR A 38 -13.41 -5.66 1.50
CA THR A 38 -13.90 -5.33 0.16
C THR A 38 -14.38 -3.89 0.06
N GLU A 39 -14.89 -3.32 1.15
CA GLU A 39 -15.37 -1.94 1.16
C GLU A 39 -14.24 -0.95 0.93
N LEU A 40 -13.14 -1.13 1.64
CA LEU A 40 -11.98 -0.24 1.52
C LEU A 40 -11.33 -0.38 0.14
N SER A 41 -11.23 -1.62 -0.36
CA SER A 41 -10.71 -1.87 -1.70
C SER A 41 -11.55 -1.20 -2.78
N ALA A 42 -12.87 -1.25 -2.63
CA ALA A 42 -13.79 -0.61 -3.57
C ALA A 42 -13.70 0.92 -3.47
N LYS A 43 -13.58 1.44 -2.26
CA LYS A 43 -13.47 2.89 -2.03
C LYS A 43 -12.28 3.50 -2.80
N TYR A 44 -11.16 2.81 -2.80
CA TYR A 44 -9.96 3.31 -3.49
C TYR A 44 -9.80 2.73 -4.90
N GLY A 45 -10.77 1.95 -5.37
CA GLY A 45 -10.75 1.41 -6.73
C GLY A 45 -9.55 0.54 -7.01
N ILE A 46 -9.20 -0.35 -6.06
CA ILE A 46 -8.03 -1.22 -6.19
C ILE A 46 -8.30 -2.31 -7.22
N ARG A 47 -7.50 -2.34 -8.27
CA ARG A 47 -7.61 -3.33 -9.36
C ARG A 47 -6.44 -4.28 -9.42
N ASN A 48 -5.27 -3.82 -8.97
CA ASN A 48 -4.04 -4.60 -8.97
C ASN A 48 -3.47 -4.66 -7.57
N ILE A 49 -2.80 -5.72 -7.23
CA ILE A 49 -2.10 -5.86 -5.96
C ILE A 49 -0.68 -6.37 -6.21
N PRO A 50 0.30 -5.96 -5.40
CA PRO A 50 0.15 -5.00 -4.30
C PRO A 50 -0.01 -3.56 -4.81
N THR A 51 -0.78 -2.77 -4.07
CA THR A 51 -0.92 -1.34 -4.34
C THR A 51 -0.72 -0.60 -3.03
N LEU A 52 0.06 0.46 -3.08
CA LEU A 52 0.29 1.36 -1.96
C LEU A 52 -0.44 2.66 -2.25
N VAL A 53 -1.31 3.08 -1.35
CA VAL A 53 -2.06 4.34 -1.48
C VAL A 53 -1.67 5.25 -0.33
N LYS A 54 -1.09 6.40 -0.65
CA LYS A 54 -0.77 7.41 0.35
C LYS A 54 -2.02 8.25 0.60
N VAL A 55 -2.45 8.30 1.86
CA VAL A 55 -3.66 9.03 2.24
C VAL A 55 -3.33 10.05 3.31
N ASP A 56 -4.12 11.13 3.36
CA ASP A 56 -4.01 12.15 4.41
C ASP A 56 -4.76 11.72 5.67
N ALA A 57 -4.81 12.61 6.67
CA ALA A 57 -5.45 12.32 7.94
C ALA A 57 -6.96 12.06 7.80
N ASN A 58 -7.58 12.53 6.73
CA ASN A 58 -9.00 12.37 6.45
C ASN A 58 -9.30 11.15 5.56
N GLY A 59 -8.26 10.43 5.14
CA GLY A 59 -8.42 9.27 4.28
C GLY A 59 -8.49 9.61 2.80
N ASN A 60 -8.18 10.84 2.41
CA ASN A 60 -8.15 11.24 1.00
C ASN A 60 -6.86 10.79 0.35
N GLU A 61 -6.97 10.22 -0.84
CA GLU A 61 -5.80 9.74 -1.58
C GLU A 61 -4.95 10.92 -2.07
N ILE A 62 -3.65 10.86 -1.74
CA ILE A 62 -2.66 11.84 -2.21
C ILE A 62 -1.99 11.32 -3.48
N SER A 63 -1.54 10.08 -3.45
CA SER A 63 -0.91 9.41 -4.59
C SER A 63 -0.91 7.90 -4.38
N ARG A 64 -0.56 7.13 -5.40
CA ARG A 64 -0.47 5.68 -5.29
C ARG A 64 0.68 5.15 -6.14
N MET A 65 1.12 3.93 -5.78
CA MET A 65 2.05 3.19 -6.61
C MET A 65 1.66 1.72 -6.57
N THR A 66 1.85 1.03 -7.68
CA THR A 66 1.51 -0.38 -7.82
C THR A 66 2.76 -1.22 -8.04
N GLY A 67 2.67 -2.50 -7.68
CA GLY A 67 3.72 -3.45 -7.92
C GLY A 67 4.73 -3.57 -6.80
N ASN A 68 5.62 -4.56 -6.93
CA ASN A 68 6.67 -4.83 -5.95
C ASN A 68 7.88 -3.94 -6.24
N ASN A 69 7.89 -2.75 -5.67
CA ASN A 69 8.94 -1.76 -5.89
C ASN A 69 10.04 -1.87 -4.84
N PRO A 70 11.29 -1.48 -5.18
CA PRO A 70 12.38 -1.45 -4.22
C PRO A 70 12.13 -0.46 -3.08
N LEU A 71 12.77 -0.72 -1.94
CA LEU A 71 12.62 0.10 -0.74
C LEU A 71 12.90 1.58 -1.01
N SER A 72 13.99 1.90 -1.69
CA SER A 72 14.35 3.29 -1.97
C SER A 72 13.29 4.00 -2.82
N THR A 73 12.72 3.29 -3.78
CA THR A 73 11.66 3.83 -4.64
C THR A 73 10.43 4.17 -3.81
N ILE A 74 10.05 3.28 -2.90
CA ILE A 74 8.88 3.50 -2.02
C ILE A 74 9.13 4.68 -1.11
N GLN A 75 10.32 4.76 -0.49
CA GLN A 75 10.65 5.87 0.41
C GLN A 75 10.65 7.21 -0.31
N ASN A 76 11.23 7.26 -1.51
CA ASN A 76 11.23 8.48 -2.32
C ASN A 76 9.82 8.90 -2.72
N TRP A 77 8.99 7.95 -3.11
CA TRP A 77 7.60 8.20 -3.44
C TRP A 77 6.83 8.78 -2.24
N TYR A 78 6.99 8.17 -1.07
CA TYR A 78 6.26 8.60 0.12
C TYR A 78 6.70 10.00 0.57
N ASN A 79 7.99 10.29 0.49
CA ASN A 79 8.56 11.56 0.95
C ASN A 79 8.48 12.68 -0.09
N GLY A 80 8.11 12.35 -1.31
CA GLY A 80 8.02 13.29 -2.43
C GLY A 80 6.80 14.19 -2.48
#